data_d55051a95445a34423d7df28de51558e
#
_entry.id   d55051a95445a34423d7df28de51558e
#
_cell.length_a   1.000
_cell.length_b   1.000
_cell.length_c   1.000
_cell.angle_alpha   90.00
_cell.angle_beta   90.00
_cell.angle_gamma   90.00
#
_symmetry.space_group_name_H-M   'P 1'
#
loop_
_entity.id
_entity.type
_entity.pdbx_description
1 polymer ?
#
loop_
_entity_poly.entity_id
_entity_poly.type
_entity_poly.pdbx_seq_one_letter_code
_entity_poly.pdbx_strand_id
1 'polypeptide(L)'
;MAPRFSGKFLYSSISCVRKHDEILLFCYNSSYRKTVYERKLLEMIKKLAVLFKNDIVLLISFCLALLSCLITPPGPEYLGYLDFHTLILLFCLMLIVEGLREANFFPYIGNLLLSRTSSKRGLSLVLVFLCFVSSMFITNDVALITFVPFGILILEMAGMESRICYLIVLMTIAANLGSMFTPVGNPQNLYLYSLTGLKLHEFLLLMLPFTALSAALLVLFALLGTERGSIRD
;
A
#
# COMPACT_ATOMS: atom_id res chain seq x y z
N MET A 1 23.76 -44.74 -74.58
CA MET A 1 22.58 -45.05 -73.70
C MET A 1 22.87 -44.51 -72.30
N ALA A 2 22.34 -43.34 -71.97
CA ALA A 2 22.55 -42.73 -70.63
C ALA A 2 21.33 -43.11 -69.78
N PRO A 3 21.53 -43.50 -68.52
CA PRO A 3 20.41 -43.85 -67.64
C PRO A 3 19.71 -42.55 -67.14
N ARG A 4 18.39 -42.46 -67.40
CA ARG A 4 17.47 -41.48 -66.89
C ARG A 4 17.41 -41.65 -65.34
N PHE A 5 18.06 -40.82 -64.57
CA PHE A 5 17.82 -40.73 -63.13
C PHE A 5 16.42 -40.15 -62.89
N SER A 6 15.59 -40.95 -62.29
CA SER A 6 14.20 -40.62 -61.94
C SER A 6 14.14 -39.52 -60.88
N GLY A 7 13.60 -38.34 -61.26
CA GLY A 7 13.45 -37.18 -60.36
C GLY A 7 12.63 -37.40 -59.08
N LYS A 8 12.00 -38.55 -58.93
CA LYS A 8 11.27 -38.96 -57.72
C LYS A 8 12.17 -39.24 -56.54
N PHE A 9 13.40 -39.73 -56.78
CA PHE A 9 14.32 -40.04 -55.66
C PHE A 9 14.91 -38.77 -55.03
N LEU A 10 15.20 -37.77 -55.85
CA LEU A 10 15.69 -36.48 -55.38
C LEU A 10 14.60 -35.71 -54.55
N TYR A 11 13.36 -35.74 -55.01
CA TYR A 11 12.23 -35.09 -54.33
C TYR A 11 11.91 -35.74 -52.99
N SER A 12 12.00 -37.07 -52.87
CA SER A 12 11.84 -37.82 -51.62
C SER A 12 12.94 -37.50 -50.60
N SER A 13 14.19 -37.39 -51.07
CA SER A 13 15.32 -37.06 -50.17
C SER A 13 15.28 -35.62 -49.67
N ILE A 14 14.92 -34.66 -50.51
CA ILE A 14 14.75 -33.25 -50.11
C ILE A 14 13.56 -33.08 -49.14
N SER A 15 12.46 -33.79 -49.36
CA SER A 15 11.30 -33.79 -48.43
C SER A 15 11.64 -34.41 -47.07
N CYS A 16 12.50 -35.44 -47.02
CA CYS A 16 12.94 -36.09 -45.79
C CYS A 16 13.88 -35.17 -44.99
N VAL A 17 14.81 -34.47 -45.64
CA VAL A 17 15.72 -33.50 -44.99
C VAL A 17 14.93 -32.30 -44.42
N ARG A 18 14.01 -31.73 -45.21
CA ARG A 18 13.17 -30.63 -44.75
C ARG A 18 12.34 -30.98 -43.51
N LYS A 19 11.78 -32.19 -43.48
CA LYS A 19 10.99 -32.70 -42.35
C LYS A 19 11.85 -32.95 -41.12
N HIS A 20 13.11 -33.36 -41.29
CA HIS A 20 14.06 -33.54 -40.21
C HIS A 20 14.47 -32.20 -39.61
N ASP A 21 14.69 -31.18 -40.45
CA ASP A 21 15.03 -29.82 -39.97
C ASP A 21 13.87 -29.18 -39.24
N GLU A 22 12.61 -29.37 -39.66
CA GLU A 22 11.43 -28.88 -38.93
C GLU A 22 11.28 -29.56 -37.57
N ILE A 23 11.54 -30.86 -37.46
CA ILE A 23 11.50 -31.61 -36.20
C ILE A 23 12.62 -31.13 -35.25
N LEU A 24 13.83 -30.94 -35.78
CA LEU A 24 14.94 -30.42 -34.99
C LEU A 24 14.68 -29.01 -34.48
N LEU A 25 14.13 -28.13 -35.32
CA LEU A 25 13.71 -26.77 -34.97
C LEU A 25 12.60 -26.77 -33.88
N PHE A 26 11.64 -27.67 -34.01
CA PHE A 26 10.57 -27.83 -33.02
C PHE A 26 11.10 -28.35 -31.67
N CYS A 27 11.96 -29.38 -31.70
CA CYS A 27 12.61 -29.91 -30.49
C CYS A 27 13.53 -28.86 -29.85
N TYR A 28 14.32 -28.13 -30.62
CA TYR A 28 15.16 -27.04 -30.13
C TYR A 28 14.33 -25.93 -29.49
N ASN A 29 13.24 -25.48 -30.17
CA ASN A 29 12.37 -24.43 -29.68
C ASN A 29 11.58 -24.87 -28.42
N SER A 30 11.17 -26.14 -28.35
CA SER A 30 10.55 -26.74 -27.16
C SER A 30 11.51 -26.83 -25.98
N SER A 31 12.75 -27.30 -26.22
CA SER A 31 13.80 -27.39 -25.20
C SER A 31 14.22 -26.00 -24.72
N TYR A 32 14.38 -25.04 -25.63
CA TYR A 32 14.72 -23.66 -25.31
C TYR A 32 13.62 -22.99 -24.46
N ARG A 33 12.34 -23.15 -24.84
CA ARG A 33 11.21 -22.65 -24.01
C ARG A 33 11.26 -23.25 -22.61
N LYS A 34 11.43 -24.55 -22.48
CA LYS A 34 11.48 -25.23 -21.18
C LYS A 34 12.58 -24.65 -20.31
N THR A 35 13.78 -24.45 -20.86
CA THR A 35 14.91 -23.87 -20.15
C THR A 35 14.67 -22.41 -19.73
N VAL A 36 14.01 -21.63 -20.58
CA VAL A 36 13.64 -20.23 -20.26
C VAL A 36 12.57 -20.16 -19.16
N TYR A 37 11.57 -21.06 -19.20
CA TYR A 37 10.56 -21.17 -18.13
C TYR A 37 11.18 -21.59 -16.80
N GLU A 38 12.06 -22.58 -16.82
CA GLU A 38 12.75 -23.04 -15.61
C GLU A 38 13.64 -21.95 -15.00
N ARG A 39 14.37 -21.18 -15.82
CA ARG A 39 15.14 -20.03 -15.33
C ARG A 39 14.27 -18.94 -14.72
N LYS A 40 13.17 -18.57 -15.37
CA LYS A 40 12.22 -17.58 -14.84
C LYS A 40 11.58 -18.07 -13.54
N LEU A 41 11.21 -19.34 -13.47
CA LEU A 41 10.65 -19.95 -12.26
C LEU A 41 11.68 -19.94 -11.12
N LEU A 42 12.93 -20.28 -11.42
CA LEU A 42 14.02 -20.26 -10.43
C LEU A 42 14.32 -18.85 -9.92
N GLU A 43 14.27 -17.86 -10.79
CA GLU A 43 14.40 -16.44 -10.40
C GLU A 43 13.23 -15.97 -9.54
N MET A 44 12.00 -16.37 -9.88
CA MET A 44 10.83 -16.09 -9.04
C MET A 44 10.95 -16.72 -7.67
N ILE A 45 11.35 -17.99 -7.60
CA ILE A 45 11.57 -18.71 -6.32
C ILE A 45 12.66 -18.03 -5.50
N LYS A 46 13.77 -17.61 -6.12
CA LYS A 46 14.83 -16.88 -5.43
C LYS A 46 14.34 -15.53 -4.89
N LYS A 47 13.58 -14.76 -5.67
CA LYS A 47 12.97 -13.51 -5.21
C LYS A 47 12.00 -13.73 -4.07
N LEU A 48 11.17 -14.77 -4.15
CA LEU A 48 10.24 -15.15 -3.09
C LEU A 48 11.00 -15.57 -1.81
N ALA A 49 12.05 -16.37 -1.94
CA ALA A 49 12.89 -16.79 -0.82
C ALA A 49 13.58 -15.62 -0.13
N VAL A 50 14.00 -14.60 -0.90
CA VAL A 50 14.58 -13.36 -0.34
C VAL A 50 13.52 -12.54 0.40
N LEU A 51 12.30 -12.46 -0.12
CA LEU A 51 11.17 -11.80 0.56
C LEU A 51 10.87 -12.48 1.91
N PHE A 52 10.76 -13.80 1.93
CA PHE A 52 10.52 -14.56 3.16
C PHE A 52 11.69 -14.48 4.16
N LYS A 53 12.92 -14.35 3.69
CA LYS A 53 14.09 -14.22 4.57
C LYS A 53 14.14 -12.83 5.25
N ASN A 54 13.65 -11.80 4.58
CA ASN A 54 13.71 -10.43 5.08
C ASN A 54 12.50 -10.05 5.94
N ASP A 55 11.38 -10.77 5.80
CA ASP A 55 10.13 -10.49 6.52
C ASP A 55 9.65 -11.74 7.28
N ILE A 56 10.00 -11.79 8.57
CA ILE A 56 9.62 -12.89 9.46
C ILE A 56 8.10 -12.98 9.63
N VAL A 57 7.40 -11.83 9.63
CA VAL A 57 5.94 -11.78 9.78
C VAL A 57 5.28 -12.42 8.56
N LEU A 58 5.76 -12.12 7.36
CA LEU A 58 5.28 -12.74 6.12
C LEU A 58 5.49 -14.26 6.13
N LEU A 59 6.67 -14.73 6.58
CA LEU A 59 6.96 -16.16 6.67
C LEU A 59 6.02 -16.88 7.65
N ILE A 60 5.84 -16.32 8.84
CA ILE A 60 4.95 -16.91 9.86
C ILE A 60 3.50 -16.93 9.34
N SER A 61 3.01 -15.83 8.76
CA SER A 61 1.66 -15.73 8.21
C SER A 61 1.43 -16.75 7.10
N PHE A 62 2.42 -16.96 6.23
CA PHE A 62 2.36 -17.94 5.16
C PHE A 62 2.32 -19.37 5.70
N CYS A 63 3.16 -19.69 6.69
CA CYS A 63 3.14 -21.01 7.35
C CYS A 63 1.80 -21.28 8.04
N LEU A 64 1.25 -20.28 8.73
CA LEU A 64 -0.07 -20.40 9.37
C LEU A 64 -1.19 -20.60 8.33
N ALA A 65 -1.12 -19.90 7.20
CA ALA A 65 -2.07 -20.08 6.10
C ALA A 65 -2.01 -21.50 5.52
N LEU A 66 -0.80 -22.06 5.32
CA LEU A 66 -0.64 -23.43 4.86
C LEU A 66 -1.18 -24.45 5.87
N LEU A 67 -0.93 -24.24 7.17
CA LEU A 67 -1.49 -25.11 8.23
C LEU A 67 -3.02 -25.02 8.27
N SER A 68 -3.59 -23.82 8.08
CA SER A 68 -5.03 -23.63 7.98
C SER A 68 -5.65 -24.39 6.81
N CYS A 69 -4.96 -24.50 5.65
CA CYS A 69 -5.41 -25.28 4.51
C CYS A 69 -5.53 -26.78 4.79
N LEU A 70 -4.79 -27.30 5.79
CA LEU A 70 -4.91 -28.71 6.21
C LEU A 70 -6.19 -28.98 7.00
N ILE A 71 -6.71 -27.95 7.70
CA ILE A 71 -7.94 -28.03 8.49
C ILE A 71 -9.15 -27.70 7.61
N THR A 72 -9.02 -26.67 6.79
CA THR A 72 -10.08 -26.19 5.88
C THR A 72 -9.51 -26.14 4.46
N PRO A 73 -9.69 -27.19 3.66
CA PRO A 73 -9.13 -27.24 2.31
C PRO A 73 -9.75 -26.12 1.44
N PRO A 74 -8.94 -25.45 0.60
CA PRO A 74 -9.41 -24.37 -0.26
C PRO A 74 -10.43 -24.91 -1.27
N GLY A 75 -11.66 -24.38 -1.20
CA GLY A 75 -12.77 -24.67 -2.11
C GLY A 75 -13.16 -23.44 -2.94
N PRO A 76 -14.06 -23.59 -3.91
CA PRO A 76 -14.56 -22.46 -4.72
C PRO A 76 -15.26 -21.40 -3.87
N GLU A 77 -15.69 -21.73 -2.65
CA GLU A 77 -16.29 -20.83 -1.68
C GLU A 77 -15.34 -19.72 -1.19
N TYR A 78 -14.00 -19.95 -1.27
CA TYR A 78 -12.99 -18.96 -0.89
C TYR A 78 -13.08 -17.67 -1.69
N LEU A 79 -13.51 -17.75 -2.96
CA LEU A 79 -13.74 -16.55 -3.77
C LEU A 79 -14.94 -15.72 -3.25
N GLY A 80 -15.90 -16.35 -2.59
CA GLY A 80 -17.03 -15.68 -1.96
C GLY A 80 -16.68 -14.91 -0.68
N TYR A 81 -15.57 -15.24 -0.03
CA TYR A 81 -15.08 -14.49 1.15
C TYR A 81 -14.35 -13.19 0.77
N LEU A 82 -13.96 -13.04 -0.50
CA LEU A 82 -13.32 -11.83 -0.98
C LEU A 82 -14.37 -10.78 -1.32
N ASP A 83 -14.44 -9.73 -0.54
CA ASP A 83 -15.27 -8.57 -0.85
C ASP A 83 -14.60 -7.72 -1.95
N PHE A 84 -14.83 -8.11 -3.21
CA PHE A 84 -14.29 -7.41 -4.37
C PHE A 84 -14.78 -5.97 -4.47
N HIS A 85 -15.99 -5.67 -3.97
CA HIS A 85 -16.52 -4.31 -3.96
C HIS A 85 -15.66 -3.40 -3.07
N THR A 86 -15.37 -3.82 -1.84
CA THR A 86 -14.49 -3.08 -0.93
C THR A 86 -13.06 -2.96 -1.47
N LEU A 87 -12.51 -4.02 -2.09
CA LEU A 87 -11.17 -3.98 -2.68
C LEU A 87 -11.07 -2.97 -3.84
N ILE A 88 -12.07 -2.91 -4.71
CA ILE A 88 -12.12 -1.94 -5.82
C ILE A 88 -12.23 -0.51 -5.27
N LEU A 89 -13.08 -0.28 -4.27
CA LEU A 89 -13.19 1.04 -3.63
C LEU A 89 -11.86 1.49 -3.01
N LEU A 90 -11.18 0.60 -2.30
CA LEU A 90 -9.86 0.87 -1.73
C LEU A 90 -8.84 1.20 -2.83
N PHE A 91 -8.81 0.43 -3.90
CA PHE A 91 -7.89 0.68 -5.03
C PHE A 91 -8.15 2.06 -5.68
N CYS A 92 -9.41 2.39 -5.96
CA CYS A 92 -9.78 3.70 -6.51
C CYS A 92 -9.38 4.84 -5.56
N LEU A 93 -9.62 4.66 -4.25
CA LEU A 93 -9.21 5.63 -3.25
C LEU A 93 -7.70 5.85 -3.25
N MET A 94 -6.91 4.77 -3.24
CA MET A 94 -5.44 4.87 -3.28
C MET A 94 -4.94 5.60 -4.51
N LEU A 95 -5.55 5.36 -5.68
CA LEU A 95 -5.21 6.09 -6.92
C LEU A 95 -5.47 7.60 -6.81
N ILE A 96 -6.63 7.99 -6.26
CA ILE A 96 -6.98 9.41 -6.08
C ILE A 96 -6.01 10.07 -5.11
N VAL A 97 -5.72 9.42 -3.99
CA VAL A 97 -4.81 9.96 -2.97
C VAL A 97 -3.38 10.10 -3.49
N GLU A 98 -2.89 9.11 -4.25
CA GLU A 98 -1.55 9.21 -4.85
C GLU A 98 -1.48 10.33 -5.89
N GLY A 99 -2.53 10.54 -6.69
CA GLY A 99 -2.62 11.70 -7.59
C GLY A 99 -2.57 13.03 -6.85
N LEU A 100 -3.26 13.16 -5.71
CA LEU A 100 -3.20 14.37 -4.87
C LEU A 100 -1.81 14.56 -4.24
N ARG A 101 -1.13 13.49 -3.87
CA ARG A 101 0.23 13.49 -3.33
C ARG A 101 1.24 13.97 -4.39
N GLU A 102 1.19 13.42 -5.59
CA GLU A 102 2.02 13.88 -6.72
C GLU A 102 1.79 15.35 -7.08
N ALA A 103 0.55 15.83 -6.95
CA ALA A 103 0.20 17.24 -7.12
C ALA A 103 0.70 18.17 -5.99
N ASN A 104 1.44 17.65 -4.99
CA ASN A 104 1.89 18.39 -3.81
C ASN A 104 0.76 19.10 -3.02
N PHE A 105 -0.46 18.57 -3.10
CA PHE A 105 -1.63 19.13 -2.45
C PHE A 105 -1.48 19.23 -0.93
N PHE A 106 -0.99 18.15 -0.30
CA PHE A 106 -0.84 18.08 1.16
C PHE A 106 0.27 19.00 1.68
N PRO A 107 1.49 19.05 1.10
CA PRO A 107 2.50 20.03 1.47
C PRO A 107 2.03 21.48 1.29
N TYR A 108 1.25 21.78 0.25
CA TYR A 108 0.68 23.12 0.02
C TYR A 108 -0.24 23.54 1.20
N ILE A 109 -1.18 22.67 1.61
CA ILE A 109 -2.06 22.96 2.75
C ILE A 109 -1.25 23.06 4.04
N GLY A 110 -0.28 22.17 4.26
CA GLY A 110 0.61 22.22 5.41
C GLY A 110 1.34 23.55 5.54
N ASN A 111 1.98 24.02 4.47
CA ASN A 111 2.69 25.29 4.43
C ASN A 111 1.76 26.49 4.67
N LEU A 112 0.54 26.46 4.12
CA LEU A 112 -0.46 27.49 4.34
C LEU A 112 -0.87 27.62 5.81
N LEU A 113 -1.04 26.48 6.51
CA LEU A 113 -1.39 26.46 7.92
C LEU A 113 -0.21 26.91 8.81
N LEU A 114 1.01 26.48 8.47
CA LEU A 114 2.22 26.81 9.22
C LEU A 114 2.61 28.29 9.10
N SER A 115 2.41 28.91 7.94
CA SER A 115 2.72 30.34 7.74
C SER A 115 1.95 31.26 8.67
N ARG A 116 0.86 30.79 9.26
CA ARG A 116 0.03 31.55 10.21
C ARG A 116 0.37 31.29 11.67
N THR A 117 1.38 30.47 11.96
CA THR A 117 1.69 30.02 13.32
C THR A 117 3.03 30.59 13.78
N SER A 118 3.01 31.39 14.86
CA SER A 118 4.20 32.03 15.44
C SER A 118 4.59 31.44 16.82
N SER A 119 3.81 30.49 17.36
CA SER A 119 3.99 29.91 18.68
C SER A 119 4.34 28.43 18.60
N LYS A 120 5.25 27.95 19.45
CA LYS A 120 5.62 26.53 19.56
C LYS A 120 4.39 25.61 19.82
N ARG A 121 3.47 26.04 20.68
CA ARG A 121 2.21 25.32 20.94
C ARG A 121 1.28 25.30 19.74
N GLY A 122 1.17 26.46 19.05
CA GLY A 122 0.39 26.55 17.83
C GLY A 122 0.92 25.61 16.75
N LEU A 123 2.23 25.55 16.58
CA LEU A 123 2.89 24.67 15.64
C LEU A 123 2.58 23.19 15.93
N SER A 124 2.71 22.78 17.19
CA SER A 124 2.39 21.41 17.62
C SER A 124 0.93 21.05 17.34
N LEU A 125 -0.01 21.94 17.66
CA LEU A 125 -1.42 21.76 17.36
C LEU A 125 -1.68 21.64 15.87
N VAL A 126 -1.11 22.53 15.06
CA VAL A 126 -1.28 22.48 13.60
C VAL A 126 -0.79 21.17 13.01
N LEU A 127 0.41 20.69 13.40
CA LEU A 127 0.95 19.43 12.91
C LEU A 127 0.11 18.22 13.32
N VAL A 128 -0.33 18.17 14.56
CA VAL A 128 -1.18 17.08 15.07
C VAL A 128 -2.55 17.09 14.38
N PHE A 129 -3.18 18.26 14.27
CA PHE A 129 -4.49 18.37 13.62
C PHE A 129 -4.43 18.22 12.10
N LEU A 130 -3.30 18.53 11.47
CA LEU A 130 -3.08 18.25 10.07
C LEU A 130 -3.13 16.74 9.79
N CYS A 131 -2.47 15.92 10.63
CA CYS A 131 -2.59 14.47 10.55
C CYS A 131 -4.00 13.98 10.87
N PHE A 132 -4.62 14.51 11.93
CA PHE A 132 -5.95 14.13 12.38
C PHE A 132 -7.03 14.38 11.31
N VAL A 133 -7.08 15.57 10.74
CA VAL A 133 -8.09 15.94 9.74
C VAL A 133 -7.80 15.29 8.40
N SER A 134 -6.55 15.26 7.97
CA SER A 134 -6.19 14.63 6.69
C SER A 134 -6.53 13.14 6.68
N SER A 135 -6.30 12.42 7.78
CA SER A 135 -6.59 11.00 7.89
C SER A 135 -8.10 10.67 7.83
N MET A 136 -8.99 11.67 7.98
CA MET A 136 -10.42 11.48 7.75
C MET A 136 -10.77 11.29 6.27
N PHE A 137 -9.97 11.86 5.36
CA PHE A 137 -10.22 11.87 3.92
C PHE A 137 -9.29 10.94 3.14
N ILE A 138 -8.10 10.70 3.71
CA ILE A 138 -7.10 9.78 3.19
C ILE A 138 -6.81 8.72 4.25
N THR A 139 -6.16 7.62 3.87
CA THR A 139 -5.83 6.60 4.87
C THR A 139 -4.81 7.14 5.89
N ASN A 140 -4.89 6.65 7.13
CA ASN A 140 -3.95 7.01 8.21
C ASN A 140 -2.48 6.84 7.78
N ASP A 141 -2.17 5.76 7.05
CA ASP A 141 -0.80 5.46 6.58
C ASP A 141 -0.28 6.51 5.61
N VAL A 142 -1.11 6.94 4.66
CA VAL A 142 -0.76 7.99 3.69
C VAL A 142 -0.60 9.34 4.39
N ALA A 143 -1.47 9.66 5.36
CA ALA A 143 -1.32 10.85 6.17
C ALA A 143 0.03 10.86 6.91
N LEU A 144 0.42 9.74 7.54
CA LEU A 144 1.69 9.61 8.24
C LEU A 144 2.91 9.72 7.32
N ILE A 145 2.93 8.98 6.21
CA ILE A 145 4.04 9.03 5.25
C ILE A 145 4.24 10.44 4.68
N THR A 146 3.16 11.22 4.56
CA THR A 146 3.22 12.58 4.02
C THR A 146 3.62 13.60 5.09
N PHE A 147 2.97 13.59 6.25
CA PHE A 147 3.11 14.68 7.23
C PHE A 147 4.14 14.45 8.31
N VAL A 148 4.57 13.22 8.59
CA VAL A 148 5.62 12.98 9.60
C VAL A 148 6.98 13.50 9.13
N PRO A 149 7.49 13.17 7.92
CA PRO A 149 8.75 13.73 7.44
C PRO A 149 8.71 15.27 7.35
N PHE A 150 7.58 15.82 6.90
CA PHE A 150 7.35 17.25 6.86
C PHE A 150 7.36 17.88 8.26
N GLY A 151 6.71 17.24 9.24
CA GLY A 151 6.69 17.67 10.64
C GLY A 151 8.08 17.67 11.27
N ILE A 152 8.90 16.64 11.01
CA ILE A 152 10.29 16.56 11.49
C ILE A 152 11.07 17.79 11.01
N LEU A 153 11.06 18.05 9.69
CA LEU A 153 11.77 19.16 9.09
C LEU A 153 11.37 20.50 9.73
N ILE A 154 10.07 20.72 9.94
CA ILE A 154 9.56 21.97 10.52
C ILE A 154 9.93 22.11 11.99
N LEU A 155 9.88 21.03 12.76
CA LEU A 155 10.25 21.03 14.17
C LEU A 155 11.75 21.28 14.36
N GLU A 156 12.61 20.77 13.48
CA GLU A 156 14.03 21.07 13.43
C GLU A 156 14.27 22.56 13.13
N MET A 157 13.60 23.11 12.11
CA MET A 157 13.69 24.52 11.76
C MET A 157 13.15 25.45 12.86
N ALA A 158 12.21 24.97 13.68
CA ALA A 158 11.65 25.71 14.82
C ALA A 158 12.48 25.58 16.11
N GLY A 159 13.61 24.87 16.10
CA GLY A 159 14.43 24.62 17.29
C GLY A 159 13.73 23.77 18.36
N MET A 160 12.86 22.83 17.94
CA MET A 160 12.08 21.97 18.83
C MET A 160 12.56 20.51 18.79
N GLU A 161 13.85 20.28 18.59
CA GLU A 161 14.45 18.95 18.41
C GLU A 161 14.15 18.00 19.58
N SER A 162 14.17 18.50 20.83
CA SER A 162 13.86 17.71 22.03
C SER A 162 12.42 17.20 22.08
N ARG A 163 11.52 17.76 21.29
CA ARG A 163 10.08 17.41 21.24
C ARG A 163 9.67 16.62 20.01
N ILE A 164 10.58 16.39 19.06
CA ILE A 164 10.29 15.68 17.80
C ILE A 164 9.66 14.31 18.08
N CYS A 165 10.31 13.48 18.90
CA CYS A 165 9.80 12.14 19.21
C CYS A 165 8.37 12.17 19.79
N TYR A 166 8.13 13.06 20.75
CA TYR A 166 6.81 13.22 21.37
C TYR A 166 5.73 13.62 20.36
N LEU A 167 6.04 14.61 19.52
CA LEU A 167 5.09 15.12 18.53
C LEU A 167 4.84 14.12 17.40
N ILE A 168 5.83 13.35 16.97
CA ILE A 168 5.65 12.27 15.99
C ILE A 168 4.70 11.20 16.55
N VAL A 169 4.89 10.78 17.80
CA VAL A 169 3.99 9.83 18.45
C VAL A 169 2.56 10.41 18.49
N LEU A 170 2.42 11.68 18.84
CA LEU A 170 1.12 12.33 18.90
C LEU A 170 0.47 12.48 17.52
N MET A 171 1.25 12.79 16.46
CA MET A 171 0.80 12.80 15.08
C MET A 171 0.33 11.39 14.62
N THR A 172 1.05 10.35 15.04
CA THR A 172 0.69 8.96 14.74
C THR A 172 -0.64 8.57 15.39
N ILE A 173 -0.81 8.92 16.66
CA ILE A 173 -2.08 8.71 17.38
C ILE A 173 -3.18 9.52 16.72
N ALA A 174 -2.91 10.77 16.35
CA ALA A 174 -3.87 11.65 15.69
C ALA A 174 -4.36 11.09 14.35
N ALA A 175 -3.45 10.60 13.51
CA ALA A 175 -3.82 9.99 12.23
C ALA A 175 -4.73 8.75 12.42
N ASN A 176 -4.41 7.88 13.38
CA ASN A 176 -5.23 6.71 13.68
C ASN A 176 -6.62 7.09 14.25
N LEU A 177 -6.68 8.04 15.19
CA LEU A 177 -7.93 8.49 15.78
C LEU A 177 -8.79 9.31 14.82
N GLY A 178 -8.18 10.11 13.94
CA GLY A 178 -8.88 10.86 12.91
C GLY A 178 -9.51 9.95 11.85
N SER A 179 -8.77 8.94 11.42
CA SER A 179 -9.20 8.02 10.37
C SER A 179 -10.43 7.20 10.74
N MET A 180 -10.76 7.06 12.02
CA MET A 180 -11.97 6.33 12.44
C MET A 180 -13.26 7.09 12.16
N PHE A 181 -13.22 8.41 11.92
CA PHE A 181 -14.41 9.22 11.72
C PHE A 181 -15.18 8.86 10.45
N THR A 182 -14.49 8.59 9.36
CA THR A 182 -15.12 8.29 8.06
C THR A 182 -14.89 6.84 7.64
N PRO A 183 -15.75 6.27 6.80
CA PRO A 183 -15.51 4.93 6.23
C PRO A 183 -14.24 4.85 5.40
N VAL A 184 -13.80 5.98 4.82
CA VAL A 184 -12.68 6.09 3.90
C VAL A 184 -11.33 6.18 4.62
N GLY A 185 -11.32 6.63 5.88
CA GLY A 185 -10.10 6.89 6.66
C GLY A 185 -9.24 5.65 6.92
N ASN A 186 -9.83 4.47 6.97
CA ASN A 186 -9.09 3.21 7.03
C ASN A 186 -9.87 2.03 6.44
N PRO A 187 -9.18 0.96 5.97
CA PRO A 187 -9.81 -0.21 5.37
C PRO A 187 -10.81 -0.92 6.31
N GLN A 188 -10.53 -0.93 7.60
CA GLN A 188 -11.38 -1.58 8.61
C GLN A 188 -12.74 -0.89 8.70
N ASN A 189 -12.76 0.44 8.70
CA ASN A 189 -14.01 1.21 8.72
C ASN A 189 -14.81 1.03 7.44
N LEU A 190 -14.13 0.99 6.29
CA LEU A 190 -14.79 0.76 5.01
C LEU A 190 -15.48 -0.62 4.99
N TYR A 191 -14.79 -1.64 5.48
CA TYR A 191 -15.33 -3.00 5.60
C TYR A 191 -16.54 -3.03 6.55
N LEU A 192 -16.43 -2.45 7.76
CA LEU A 192 -17.52 -2.38 8.71
C LEU A 192 -18.72 -1.60 8.15
N TYR A 193 -18.46 -0.51 7.44
CA TYR A 193 -19.49 0.29 6.79
C TYR A 193 -20.23 -0.53 5.72
N SER A 194 -19.51 -1.28 4.88
CA SER A 194 -20.12 -2.14 3.85
C SER A 194 -20.95 -3.27 4.45
N LEU A 195 -20.47 -3.85 5.57
CA LEU A 195 -21.13 -4.97 6.24
C LEU A 195 -22.41 -4.53 6.98
N THR A 196 -22.41 -3.35 7.59
CA THR A 196 -23.54 -2.86 8.41
C THR A 196 -24.69 -2.30 7.57
N GLY A 197 -24.41 -1.90 6.30
CA GLY A 197 -25.42 -1.27 5.43
C GLY A 197 -25.96 0.08 5.96
N LEU A 198 -25.28 0.71 6.94
CA LEU A 198 -25.65 2.02 7.48
C LEU A 198 -25.53 3.09 6.40
N LYS A 199 -26.38 4.13 6.49
CA LYS A 199 -26.19 5.32 5.66
C LYS A 199 -25.00 6.13 6.17
N LEU A 200 -24.33 6.86 5.27
CA LEU A 200 -23.14 7.62 5.61
C LEU A 200 -23.34 8.55 6.83
N HIS A 201 -24.45 9.26 6.88
CA HIS A 201 -24.73 10.17 8.01
C HIS A 201 -24.92 9.44 9.34
N GLU A 202 -25.50 8.24 9.33
CA GLU A 202 -25.68 7.40 10.52
C GLU A 202 -24.33 6.92 11.06
N PHE A 203 -23.44 6.50 10.16
CA PHE A 203 -22.07 6.12 10.51
C PHE A 203 -21.30 7.31 11.11
N LEU A 204 -21.37 8.49 10.47
CA LEU A 204 -20.68 9.70 10.95
C LEU A 204 -21.23 10.13 12.33
N LEU A 205 -22.54 10.10 12.54
CA LEU A 205 -23.15 10.42 13.84
C LEU A 205 -22.74 9.43 14.94
N LEU A 206 -22.61 8.14 14.59
CA LEU A 206 -22.14 7.12 15.51
C LEU A 206 -20.68 7.36 15.93
N MET A 207 -19.81 7.74 14.99
CA MET A 207 -18.38 7.97 15.24
C MET A 207 -18.08 9.35 15.83
N LEU A 208 -18.99 10.31 15.71
CA LEU A 208 -18.78 11.70 16.15
C LEU A 208 -18.35 11.84 17.62
N PRO A 209 -19.00 11.21 18.61
CA PRO A 209 -18.62 11.39 20.02
C PRO A 209 -17.22 10.87 20.32
N PHE A 210 -16.81 9.75 19.71
CA PHE A 210 -15.48 9.18 19.89
C PHE A 210 -14.42 10.07 19.24
N THR A 211 -14.68 10.59 18.05
CA THR A 211 -13.79 11.50 17.33
C THR A 211 -13.66 12.84 18.06
N ALA A 212 -14.75 13.39 18.59
CA ALA A 212 -14.73 14.63 19.35
C ALA A 212 -13.93 14.48 20.66
N LEU A 213 -14.13 13.38 21.38
CA LEU A 213 -13.34 13.07 22.57
C LEU A 213 -11.87 12.93 22.26
N SER A 214 -11.53 12.21 21.17
CA SER A 214 -10.17 12.05 20.69
C SER A 214 -9.52 13.40 20.36
N ALA A 215 -10.23 14.26 19.63
CA ALA A 215 -9.77 15.61 19.33
C ALA A 215 -9.48 16.43 20.58
N ALA A 216 -10.37 16.39 21.59
CA ALA A 216 -10.19 17.08 22.86
C ALA A 216 -8.94 16.59 23.61
N LEU A 217 -8.73 15.27 23.66
CA LEU A 217 -7.54 14.67 24.29
C LEU A 217 -6.26 15.05 23.52
N LEU A 218 -6.28 15.04 22.20
CA LEU A 218 -5.13 15.45 21.37
C LEU A 218 -4.75 16.92 21.61
N VAL A 219 -5.75 17.82 21.73
CA VAL A 219 -5.50 19.23 22.12
C VAL A 219 -4.83 19.29 23.48
N LEU A 220 -5.37 18.57 24.46
CA LEU A 220 -4.84 18.56 25.82
C LEU A 220 -3.37 18.08 25.83
N PHE A 221 -3.08 16.95 25.22
CA PHE A 221 -1.72 16.40 25.17
C PHE A 221 -0.76 17.30 24.36
N ALA A 222 -1.20 17.86 23.23
CA ALA A 222 -0.37 18.78 22.46
C ALA A 222 0.00 20.03 23.27
N LEU A 223 -0.94 20.57 24.07
CA LEU A 223 -0.71 21.74 24.91
C LEU A 223 0.16 21.43 26.15
N LEU A 224 -0.03 20.27 26.77
CA LEU A 224 0.74 19.85 27.95
C LEU A 224 2.18 19.45 27.58
N GLY A 225 2.35 18.78 26.44
CA GLY A 225 3.67 18.28 26.01
C GLY A 225 4.54 19.33 25.33
N THR A 226 4.03 20.54 25.05
CA THR A 226 4.77 21.59 24.36
C THR A 226 4.95 22.83 25.26
N GLU A 227 6.18 23.32 25.34
CA GLU A 227 6.50 24.53 26.11
C GLU A 227 5.89 25.80 25.51
N ARG A 228 5.62 26.78 26.36
CA ARG A 228 5.22 28.11 25.91
C ARG A 228 6.45 28.85 25.39
N GLY A 229 6.38 29.34 24.17
CA GLY A 229 7.47 30.12 23.56
C GLY A 229 7.12 30.54 22.13
N SER A 230 7.83 31.55 21.64
CA SER A 230 7.82 31.97 20.25
C SER A 230 8.79 31.10 19.43
N ILE A 231 8.52 30.92 18.13
CA ILE A 231 9.41 30.23 17.18
C ILE A 231 10.54 31.17 16.71
N ARG A 232 10.39 32.50 16.94
CA ARG A 232 11.28 33.52 16.41
C ARG A 232 12.30 34.06 17.43
N ASP A 233 12.40 33.48 18.64
CA ASP A 233 13.38 33.90 19.66
C ASP A 233 14.60 32.97 19.66
#